data_288f4a0626bb70228c1c56e8eaa3e7fd
#
_entry.id   288f4a0626bb70228c1c56e8eaa3e7fd
#
_cell.length_a   1.000
_cell.length_b   1.000
_cell.length_c   1.000
_cell.angle_alpha   90.00
_cell.angle_beta   90.00
_cell.angle_gamma   90.00
#
_symmetry.space_group_name_H-M   'P 1'
#
loop_
_entity.id
_entity.type
_entity.pdbx_description
1 polymer ?
#
loop_
_entity_poly.entity_id
_entity_poly.type
_entity_poly.pdbx_seq_one_letter_code
_entity_poly.pdbx_strand_id
1 'polypeptide(L)'
;MAIYHLEAKVVSRGTGRSAVAASAYLSCTNILNDYDGVRHDYTRKKGLIWREVFLPEYAPPEWKDRGVLWNAVEENEKTKDSRLAREFVPALPVELTPTQWQELLSDFIKESFVADGMCADVAIHDPYPPGHNPHAHILLTVRPLDERGEWQYKTEKEYLCVKDGEERGFTAAEFKAAQADGWEKQYPYKVGRKKVYMPPSEAEKQSLFSSKMLFTSCYISGSWFFLETVCAGDFLSAGLFAAS
;
A
#
# COMPACT_ATOMS: atom_id res chain seq x y z
N MET A 1 -28.90 1.60 -12.47
CA MET A 1 -28.23 2.47 -11.47
C MET A 1 -27.01 1.70 -10.97
N ALA A 2 -25.81 2.20 -11.27
CA ALA A 2 -24.57 1.57 -10.81
C ALA A 2 -24.50 1.62 -9.27
N ILE A 3 -24.31 0.47 -8.63
CA ILE A 3 -24.09 0.41 -7.18
C ILE A 3 -22.59 0.63 -6.98
N TYR A 4 -22.22 1.80 -6.44
CA TYR A 4 -20.85 2.05 -6.04
C TYR A 4 -20.54 1.27 -4.76
N HIS A 5 -19.60 0.33 -4.87
CA HIS A 5 -19.04 -0.38 -3.71
C HIS A 5 -17.54 -0.58 -3.96
N LEU A 6 -16.74 -0.17 -2.99
CA LEU A 6 -15.30 -0.40 -2.97
C LEU A 6 -14.90 -0.96 -1.62
N GLU A 7 -14.34 -2.14 -1.60
CA GLU A 7 -13.72 -2.73 -0.42
C GLU A 7 -12.19 -2.68 -0.56
N ALA A 8 -11.49 -2.24 0.48
CA ALA A 8 -10.03 -2.25 0.55
C ALA A 8 -9.58 -3.15 1.71
N LYS A 9 -8.68 -4.08 1.41
CA LYS A 9 -8.16 -5.07 2.36
C LYS A 9 -6.64 -5.08 2.36
N VAL A 10 -6.07 -5.44 3.50
CA VAL A 10 -4.64 -5.73 3.62
C VAL A 10 -4.45 -7.23 3.76
N VAL A 11 -3.60 -7.81 2.92
CA VAL A 11 -3.11 -9.18 3.09
C VAL A 11 -1.87 -9.13 3.96
N SER A 12 -1.96 -9.69 5.16
CA SER A 12 -0.86 -9.68 6.14
C SER A 12 -0.61 -11.08 6.67
N ARG A 13 0.66 -11.47 6.75
CA ARG A 13 1.09 -12.74 7.33
C ARG A 13 0.70 -12.86 8.80
N GLY A 14 0.79 -11.76 9.56
CA GLY A 14 0.41 -11.72 10.97
C GLY A 14 -1.06 -12.05 11.25
N THR A 15 -1.93 -11.91 10.24
CA THR A 15 -3.35 -12.32 10.31
C THR A 15 -3.59 -13.71 9.71
N GLY A 16 -2.53 -14.48 9.44
CA GLY A 16 -2.64 -15.82 8.83
C GLY A 16 -3.00 -15.81 7.35
N ARG A 17 -2.84 -14.66 6.65
CA ARG A 17 -3.13 -14.54 5.22
C ARG A 17 -1.85 -14.61 4.41
N SER A 18 -1.94 -15.19 3.21
CA SER A 18 -0.85 -15.30 2.23
C SER A 18 -1.21 -14.55 0.96
N ALA A 19 -0.21 -13.89 0.35
CA ALA A 19 -0.38 -13.24 -0.95
C ALA A 19 -0.54 -14.27 -2.07
N VAL A 20 0.18 -15.39 -1.98
CA VAL A 20 0.04 -16.52 -2.91
C VAL A 20 -1.37 -17.09 -2.85
N ALA A 21 -1.93 -17.29 -1.64
CA ALA A 21 -3.31 -17.76 -1.47
C ALA A 21 -4.34 -16.79 -2.04
N ALA A 22 -4.13 -15.47 -1.83
CA ALA A 22 -5.00 -14.44 -2.38
C ALA A 22 -4.98 -14.43 -3.91
N SER A 23 -3.80 -14.51 -4.52
CA SER A 23 -3.62 -14.60 -5.98
C SER A 23 -4.26 -15.87 -6.55
N ALA A 24 -4.01 -17.03 -5.95
CA ALA A 24 -4.63 -18.28 -6.38
C ALA A 24 -6.17 -18.22 -6.33
N TYR A 25 -6.73 -17.60 -5.26
CA TYR A 25 -8.16 -17.43 -5.08
C TYR A 25 -8.78 -16.52 -6.14
N LEU A 26 -8.24 -15.32 -6.34
CA LEU A 26 -8.78 -14.36 -7.31
C LEU A 26 -8.68 -14.87 -8.75
N SER A 27 -7.59 -15.56 -9.05
CA SER A 27 -7.31 -16.05 -10.41
C SER A 27 -7.89 -17.44 -10.72
N CYS A 28 -8.52 -18.12 -9.75
CA CYS A 28 -9.02 -19.48 -9.88
C CYS A 28 -7.93 -20.45 -10.35
N THR A 29 -6.73 -20.37 -9.75
CA THR A 29 -5.57 -21.20 -10.11
C THR A 29 -5.12 -22.09 -8.96
N ASN A 30 -4.14 -22.93 -9.27
CA ASN A 30 -3.42 -23.76 -8.30
C ASN A 30 -1.99 -23.27 -8.20
N ILE A 31 -1.62 -22.70 -7.04
CA ILE A 31 -0.28 -22.17 -6.79
C ILE A 31 0.28 -22.79 -5.50
N LEU A 32 1.56 -23.18 -5.56
CA LEU A 32 2.32 -23.59 -4.38
C LEU A 32 2.90 -22.34 -3.72
N ASN A 33 2.72 -22.20 -2.42
CA ASN A 33 3.39 -21.18 -1.63
C ASN A 33 4.71 -21.76 -1.12
N ASP A 34 5.84 -21.24 -1.60
CA ASP A 34 7.18 -21.71 -1.25
C ASP A 34 7.57 -21.36 0.19
N TYR A 35 6.94 -20.33 0.77
CA TYR A 35 7.21 -19.90 2.15
C TYR A 35 6.80 -20.95 3.20
N ASP A 36 5.65 -21.60 3.03
CA ASP A 36 5.09 -22.57 3.98
C ASP A 36 4.84 -23.95 3.38
N GLY A 37 5.12 -24.15 2.09
CA GLY A 37 4.91 -25.40 1.36
C GLY A 37 3.43 -25.74 1.11
N VAL A 38 2.50 -24.81 1.39
CA VAL A 38 1.07 -25.03 1.21
C VAL A 38 0.65 -24.79 -0.23
N ARG A 39 -0.09 -25.76 -0.79
CA ARG A 39 -0.66 -25.65 -2.12
C ARG A 39 -2.08 -25.10 -2.05
N HIS A 40 -2.30 -23.95 -2.70
CA HIS A 40 -3.60 -23.30 -2.78
C HIS A 40 -4.27 -23.62 -4.12
N ASP A 41 -5.28 -24.48 -4.10
CA ASP A 41 -6.01 -24.92 -5.29
C ASP A 41 -7.44 -24.37 -5.30
N TYR A 42 -7.69 -23.42 -6.19
CA TYR A 42 -8.99 -22.81 -6.43
C TYR A 42 -9.51 -23.06 -7.86
N THR A 43 -8.98 -24.07 -8.57
CA THR A 43 -9.36 -24.39 -9.95
C THR A 43 -10.84 -24.78 -10.11
N ARG A 44 -11.51 -25.20 -9.02
CA ARG A 44 -12.94 -25.54 -9.00
C ARG A 44 -13.85 -24.31 -8.87
N LYS A 45 -13.30 -23.13 -8.54
CA LYS A 45 -14.07 -21.89 -8.41
C LYS A 45 -14.55 -21.46 -9.80
N LYS A 46 -15.82 -21.05 -9.89
CA LYS A 46 -16.46 -20.59 -11.13
C LYS A 46 -16.70 -19.07 -11.09
N GLY A 47 -17.08 -18.51 -12.23
CA GLY A 47 -17.44 -17.09 -12.34
C GLY A 47 -16.26 -16.17 -12.70
N LEU A 48 -15.09 -16.72 -12.97
CA LEU A 48 -13.96 -15.95 -13.51
C LEU A 48 -14.24 -15.61 -14.98
N ILE A 49 -14.21 -14.31 -15.31
CA ILE A 49 -14.39 -13.79 -16.67
C ILE A 49 -13.04 -13.46 -17.30
N TRP A 50 -12.17 -12.82 -16.53
CA TRP A 50 -10.88 -12.35 -17.02
C TRP A 50 -9.87 -12.25 -15.89
N ARG A 51 -8.59 -12.39 -16.22
CA ARG A 51 -7.48 -12.23 -15.30
C ARG A 51 -6.21 -11.82 -16.03
N GLU A 52 -5.43 -10.93 -15.45
CA GLU A 52 -4.15 -10.49 -16.00
C GLU A 52 -3.19 -10.05 -14.88
N VAL A 53 -1.88 -10.12 -15.16
CA VAL A 53 -0.83 -9.55 -14.31
C VAL A 53 -0.22 -8.37 -15.04
N PHE A 54 -0.27 -7.20 -14.41
CA PHE A 54 0.31 -5.95 -14.89
C PHE A 54 1.64 -5.70 -14.16
N LEU A 55 2.66 -5.41 -14.93
CA LEU A 55 4.02 -5.17 -14.44
C LEU A 55 4.56 -3.88 -15.02
N PRO A 56 5.38 -3.12 -14.24
CA PRO A 56 6.26 -2.09 -14.81
C PRO A 56 7.18 -2.67 -15.88
N GLU A 57 7.59 -1.85 -16.85
CA GLU A 57 8.43 -2.30 -17.97
C GLU A 57 9.79 -2.89 -17.54
N TYR A 58 10.30 -2.41 -16.42
CA TYR A 58 11.57 -2.84 -15.82
C TYR A 58 11.44 -4.01 -14.84
N ALA A 59 10.21 -4.51 -14.60
CA ALA A 59 10.01 -5.67 -13.74
C ALA A 59 10.54 -6.95 -14.39
N PRO A 60 11.00 -7.94 -13.60
CA PRO A 60 11.39 -9.24 -14.11
C PRO A 60 10.27 -9.86 -14.97
N PRO A 61 10.53 -10.23 -16.23
CA PRO A 61 9.49 -10.71 -17.15
C PRO A 61 8.82 -12.01 -16.69
N GLU A 62 9.53 -12.84 -15.90
CA GLU A 62 9.00 -14.07 -15.30
C GLU A 62 7.87 -13.82 -14.31
N TRP A 63 7.74 -12.60 -13.78
CA TRP A 63 6.66 -12.22 -12.88
C TRP A 63 5.29 -12.08 -13.58
N LYS A 64 5.25 -12.21 -14.89
CA LYS A 64 3.98 -12.44 -15.60
C LYS A 64 3.31 -13.73 -15.14
N ASP A 65 4.09 -14.72 -14.67
CA ASP A 65 3.55 -15.82 -13.88
C ASP A 65 3.26 -15.34 -12.45
N ARG A 66 1.98 -15.35 -12.09
CA ARG A 66 1.51 -14.91 -10.76
C ARG A 66 2.07 -15.73 -9.61
N GLY A 67 2.34 -17.02 -9.84
CA GLY A 67 2.97 -17.88 -8.84
C GLY A 67 4.40 -17.42 -8.54
N VAL A 68 5.15 -17.06 -9.57
CA VAL A 68 6.52 -16.51 -9.43
C VAL A 68 6.48 -15.14 -8.74
N LEU A 69 5.60 -14.24 -9.19
CA LEU A 69 5.48 -12.90 -8.60
C LEU A 69 5.17 -12.97 -7.10
N TRP A 70 4.12 -13.71 -6.72
CA TRP A 70 3.65 -13.67 -5.33
C TRP A 70 4.55 -14.48 -4.38
N ASN A 71 5.26 -15.50 -4.86
CA ASN A 71 6.33 -16.15 -4.11
C ASN A 71 7.52 -15.20 -3.90
N ALA A 72 7.93 -14.42 -4.92
CA ALA A 72 8.97 -13.40 -4.76
C ALA A 72 8.59 -12.32 -3.73
N VAL A 73 7.31 -11.91 -3.68
CA VAL A 73 6.80 -11.00 -2.64
C VAL A 73 6.90 -11.63 -1.25
N GLU A 74 6.45 -12.89 -1.09
CA GLU A 74 6.50 -13.60 0.20
C GLU A 74 7.95 -13.78 0.69
N GLU A 75 8.88 -14.07 -0.21
CA GLU A 75 10.30 -14.23 0.09
C GLU A 75 10.96 -12.91 0.52
N ASN A 76 10.64 -11.81 -0.18
CA ASN A 76 11.17 -10.49 0.17
C ASN A 76 10.70 -9.99 1.53
N GLU A 77 9.53 -10.41 1.99
CA GLU A 77 8.89 -9.99 3.22
C GLU A 77 9.26 -10.92 4.40
N LYS A 78 10.35 -10.62 5.09
CA LYS A 78 10.98 -11.54 6.07
C LYS A 78 10.33 -11.58 7.45
N THR A 79 9.49 -10.59 7.82
CA THR A 79 8.91 -10.56 9.17
C THR A 79 7.61 -11.35 9.24
N LYS A 80 7.34 -11.93 10.42
CA LYS A 80 6.11 -12.72 10.65
C LYS A 80 4.81 -11.91 10.54
N ASP A 81 4.88 -10.60 10.73
CA ASP A 81 3.72 -9.69 10.67
C ASP A 81 3.72 -8.83 9.40
N SER A 82 4.51 -9.21 8.38
CA SER A 82 4.62 -8.44 7.13
C SER A 82 3.28 -8.27 6.44
N ARG A 83 3.04 -7.05 5.99
CA ARG A 83 2.02 -6.77 4.97
C ARG A 83 2.57 -7.22 3.64
N LEU A 84 1.84 -8.13 2.98
CA LEU A 84 2.26 -8.81 1.75
C LEU A 84 1.66 -8.16 0.52
N ALA A 85 0.37 -7.79 0.60
CA ALA A 85 -0.35 -7.21 -0.51
C ALA A 85 -1.48 -6.28 -0.01
N ARG A 86 -2.00 -5.46 -0.93
CA ARG A 86 -3.26 -4.73 -0.79
C ARG A 86 -4.24 -5.26 -1.82
N GLU A 87 -5.47 -5.47 -1.41
CA GLU A 87 -6.53 -5.92 -2.30
C GLU A 87 -7.63 -4.86 -2.34
N PHE A 88 -8.00 -4.44 -3.55
CA PHE A 88 -9.17 -3.61 -3.79
C PHE A 88 -10.21 -4.44 -4.52
N VAL A 89 -11.47 -4.32 -4.09
CA VAL A 89 -12.59 -5.03 -4.69
C VAL A 89 -13.67 -4.01 -5.09
N PRO A 90 -13.53 -3.35 -6.26
CA PRO A 90 -14.56 -2.48 -6.79
C PRO A 90 -15.69 -3.29 -7.44
N ALA A 91 -16.95 -2.87 -7.23
CA ALA A 91 -18.07 -3.30 -8.04
C ALA A 91 -17.98 -2.71 -9.44
N LEU A 92 -18.32 -3.48 -10.45
CA LEU A 92 -18.29 -3.05 -11.85
C LEU A 92 -19.70 -2.66 -12.31
N PRO A 93 -19.84 -1.60 -13.14
CA PRO A 93 -21.12 -1.21 -13.69
C PRO A 93 -21.69 -2.31 -14.57
N VAL A 94 -22.89 -2.76 -14.25
CA VAL A 94 -23.59 -3.84 -15.03
C VAL A 94 -24.00 -3.39 -16.43
N GLU A 95 -23.97 -2.08 -16.68
CA GLU A 95 -24.26 -1.46 -17.97
C GLU A 95 -23.13 -1.63 -18.99
N LEU A 96 -21.92 -1.93 -18.53
CA LEU A 96 -20.76 -2.14 -19.37
C LEU A 96 -20.63 -3.62 -19.77
N THR A 97 -20.06 -3.83 -20.94
CA THR A 97 -19.71 -5.18 -21.41
C THR A 97 -18.43 -5.70 -20.74
N PRO A 98 -18.19 -7.02 -20.72
CA PRO A 98 -16.93 -7.57 -20.21
C PRO A 98 -15.66 -6.97 -20.84
N THR A 99 -15.69 -6.65 -22.12
CA THR A 99 -14.56 -5.99 -22.81
C THR A 99 -14.34 -4.57 -22.28
N GLN A 100 -15.40 -3.81 -22.08
CA GLN A 100 -15.30 -2.45 -21.51
C GLN A 100 -14.82 -2.47 -20.06
N TRP A 101 -15.18 -3.51 -19.26
CA TRP A 101 -14.60 -3.68 -17.92
C TRP A 101 -13.09 -3.92 -17.97
N GLN A 102 -12.62 -4.76 -18.92
CA GLN A 102 -11.20 -5.03 -19.09
C GLN A 102 -10.41 -3.78 -19.48
N GLU A 103 -10.92 -3.02 -20.45
CA GLU A 103 -10.30 -1.76 -20.90
C GLU A 103 -10.23 -0.75 -19.74
N LEU A 104 -11.36 -0.49 -19.07
CA LEU A 104 -11.45 0.43 -17.94
C LEU A 104 -10.46 0.07 -16.82
N LEU A 105 -10.43 -1.21 -16.42
CA LEU A 105 -9.53 -1.66 -15.36
C LEU A 105 -8.07 -1.62 -15.81
N SER A 106 -7.77 -1.98 -17.05
CA SER A 106 -6.39 -1.98 -17.57
C SER A 106 -5.81 -0.56 -17.58
N ASP A 107 -6.58 0.42 -18.03
CA ASP A 107 -6.14 1.82 -18.05
C ASP A 107 -5.98 2.36 -16.62
N PHE A 108 -6.99 2.14 -15.77
CA PHE A 108 -6.93 2.56 -14.37
C PHE A 108 -5.72 1.96 -13.64
N ILE A 109 -5.43 0.67 -13.83
CA ILE A 109 -4.32 -0.02 -13.15
C ILE A 109 -2.97 0.48 -13.66
N LYS A 110 -2.83 0.66 -14.97
CA LYS A 110 -1.59 1.16 -15.56
C LYS A 110 -1.27 2.57 -15.09
N GLU A 111 -2.27 3.46 -15.10
CA GLU A 111 -2.10 4.86 -14.73
C GLU A 111 -1.94 5.08 -13.23
N SER A 112 -2.69 4.32 -12.39
CA SER A 112 -2.74 4.57 -10.95
C SER A 112 -1.76 3.76 -10.12
N PHE A 113 -1.24 2.63 -10.64
CA PHE A 113 -0.40 1.73 -9.83
C PHE A 113 0.88 1.31 -10.55
N VAL A 114 0.77 0.90 -11.82
CA VAL A 114 1.95 0.42 -12.55
C VAL A 114 2.90 1.57 -12.87
N ALA A 115 2.38 2.74 -13.16
CA ALA A 115 3.18 3.95 -13.35
C ALA A 115 4.01 4.32 -12.10
N ASP A 116 3.50 3.99 -10.89
CA ASP A 116 4.20 4.17 -9.62
C ASP A 116 5.11 2.98 -9.25
N GLY A 117 5.35 2.07 -10.18
CA GLY A 117 6.24 0.92 -9.98
C GLY A 117 5.61 -0.29 -9.28
N MET A 118 4.31 -0.31 -9.05
CA MET A 118 3.62 -1.44 -8.42
C MET A 118 3.29 -2.54 -9.43
N CYS A 119 3.40 -3.80 -9.00
CA CYS A 119 2.84 -4.94 -9.74
C CYS A 119 1.40 -5.16 -9.30
N ALA A 120 0.52 -5.50 -10.26
CA ALA A 120 -0.90 -5.76 -10.01
C ALA A 120 -1.32 -7.10 -10.60
N ASP A 121 -2.02 -7.91 -9.81
CA ASP A 121 -2.68 -9.15 -10.24
C ASP A 121 -4.19 -8.95 -10.17
N VAL A 122 -4.87 -9.09 -11.28
CA VAL A 122 -6.25 -8.67 -11.45
C VAL A 122 -7.11 -9.79 -11.96
N ALA A 123 -8.33 -9.85 -11.46
CA ALA A 123 -9.35 -10.75 -11.97
C ALA A 123 -10.75 -10.10 -11.93
N ILE A 124 -11.57 -10.37 -12.95
CA ILE A 124 -12.99 -10.01 -12.99
C ILE A 124 -13.80 -11.26 -12.70
N HIS A 125 -14.70 -11.14 -11.76
CA HIS A 125 -15.66 -12.17 -11.41
C HIS A 125 -17.09 -11.69 -11.67
N ASP A 126 -17.90 -12.58 -12.21
CA ASP A 126 -19.35 -12.42 -12.31
C ASP A 126 -20.02 -13.64 -11.68
N PRO A 127 -20.41 -13.53 -10.41
CA PRO A 127 -21.08 -14.64 -9.73
C PRO A 127 -22.46 -14.89 -10.35
N TYR A 128 -22.80 -16.17 -10.52
CA TYR A 128 -24.10 -16.58 -11.06
C TYR A 128 -25.28 -16.11 -10.20
N PRO A 129 -26.46 -15.88 -10.81
CA PRO A 129 -27.69 -15.55 -10.07
C PRO A 129 -27.97 -16.58 -8.94
N PRO A 130 -28.54 -16.14 -7.79
CA PRO A 130 -29.12 -14.81 -7.53
C PRO A 130 -28.13 -13.72 -7.12
N GLY A 131 -26.85 -13.99 -7.08
CA GLY A 131 -25.80 -13.07 -6.62
C GLY A 131 -25.11 -12.28 -7.73
N HIS A 132 -25.81 -11.95 -8.82
CA HIS A 132 -25.23 -11.17 -9.92
C HIS A 132 -24.70 -9.82 -9.44
N ASN A 133 -23.40 -9.76 -9.23
CA ASN A 133 -22.67 -8.56 -8.82
C ASN A 133 -21.25 -8.61 -9.41
N PRO A 134 -21.09 -8.20 -10.67
CA PRO A 134 -19.78 -8.18 -11.31
C PRO A 134 -18.82 -7.28 -10.52
N HIS A 135 -17.65 -7.82 -10.20
CA HIS A 135 -16.64 -7.12 -9.42
C HIS A 135 -15.24 -7.54 -9.86
N ALA A 136 -14.30 -6.63 -9.64
CA ALA A 136 -12.89 -6.92 -9.84
C ALA A 136 -12.20 -7.19 -8.51
N HIS A 137 -11.19 -8.04 -8.53
CA HIS A 137 -10.16 -8.14 -7.51
C HIS A 137 -8.88 -7.56 -8.09
N ILE A 138 -8.32 -6.57 -7.42
CA ILE A 138 -7.05 -5.93 -7.76
C ILE A 138 -6.10 -6.16 -6.61
N LEU A 139 -5.18 -7.11 -6.76
CA LEU A 139 -4.17 -7.42 -5.76
C LEU A 139 -2.87 -6.70 -6.14
N LEU A 140 -2.41 -5.81 -5.28
CA LEU A 140 -1.24 -4.94 -5.49
C LEU A 140 -0.09 -5.32 -4.57
N THR A 141 1.12 -5.22 -5.07
CA THR A 141 2.32 -5.27 -4.22
C THR A 141 2.33 -4.10 -3.25
N VAL A 142 2.96 -4.26 -2.09
CA VAL A 142 3.09 -3.17 -1.09
C VAL A 142 4.33 -2.32 -1.37
N ARG A 143 5.33 -2.92 -2.02
CA ARG A 143 6.55 -2.25 -2.43
C ARG A 143 6.48 -1.93 -3.91
N PRO A 144 6.81 -0.73 -4.33
CA PRO A 144 7.09 -0.45 -5.73
C PRO A 144 8.46 -1.05 -6.10
N LEU A 145 8.69 -1.18 -7.40
CA LEU A 145 9.99 -1.47 -7.99
C LEU A 145 10.69 -0.16 -8.39
N ASP A 146 12.01 -0.17 -8.35
CA ASP A 146 12.80 0.87 -8.99
C ASP A 146 13.05 0.54 -10.48
N GLU A 147 13.69 1.46 -11.21
CA GLU A 147 14.01 1.30 -12.63
C GLU A 147 14.95 0.12 -12.95
N ARG A 148 15.52 -0.53 -11.92
CA ARG A 148 16.35 -1.74 -12.04
C ARG A 148 15.56 -3.02 -11.79
N GLY A 149 14.26 -2.91 -11.45
CA GLY A 149 13.39 -4.02 -11.09
C GLY A 149 13.61 -4.54 -9.67
N GLU A 150 14.24 -3.74 -8.79
CA GLU A 150 14.47 -4.10 -7.38
C GLU A 150 13.39 -3.53 -6.47
N TRP A 151 13.04 -4.30 -5.42
CA TRP A 151 12.05 -3.86 -4.44
C TRP A 151 12.51 -2.64 -3.64
N GLN A 152 11.72 -1.59 -3.67
CA GLN A 152 11.91 -0.41 -2.84
C GLN A 152 11.34 -0.58 -1.43
N TYR A 153 11.53 0.43 -0.60
CA TYR A 153 10.93 0.49 0.73
C TYR A 153 9.40 0.67 0.62
N LYS A 154 8.67 0.08 1.59
CA LYS A 154 7.19 0.22 1.66
C LYS A 154 6.72 1.65 1.90
N THR A 155 7.59 2.45 2.47
CA THR A 155 7.31 3.82 2.91
C THR A 155 8.55 4.64 2.72
N GLU A 156 8.40 5.80 2.16
CA GLU A 156 9.42 6.82 2.19
C GLU A 156 9.24 7.65 3.46
N LYS A 157 10.36 7.92 4.14
CA LYS A 157 10.36 8.74 5.36
C LYS A 157 10.50 10.19 4.94
N GLU A 158 9.46 10.95 5.19
CA GLU A 158 9.48 12.39 5.01
C GLU A 158 9.51 13.11 6.36
N TYR A 159 10.15 14.26 6.38
CA TYR A 159 10.10 15.17 7.49
C TYR A 159 8.99 16.18 7.24
N LEU A 160 8.02 16.25 8.13
CA LEU A 160 7.07 17.36 8.10
C LEU A 160 7.81 18.62 8.47
N CYS A 161 7.82 19.59 7.56
CA CYS A 161 8.52 20.86 7.73
C CYS A 161 7.57 22.03 7.58
N VAL A 162 7.94 23.15 8.19
CA VAL A 162 7.18 24.39 8.10
C VAL A 162 8.10 25.54 7.73
N LYS A 163 7.57 26.47 6.91
CA LYS A 163 8.18 27.76 6.59
C LYS A 163 7.07 28.77 6.36
N ASP A 164 7.13 29.91 7.03
CA ASP A 164 6.16 31.01 6.87
C ASP A 164 4.68 30.60 6.99
N GLY A 165 4.41 29.55 7.78
CA GLY A 165 3.06 29.01 8.00
C GLY A 165 2.62 27.99 6.93
N GLU A 166 3.44 27.70 5.93
CA GLU A 166 3.21 26.63 4.96
C GLU A 166 3.84 25.33 5.47
N GLU A 167 3.08 24.23 5.38
CA GLU A 167 3.56 22.89 5.74
C GLU A 167 3.84 22.05 4.50
N ARG A 168 4.99 21.34 4.51
CA ARG A 168 5.38 20.45 3.43
C ARG A 168 6.22 19.28 3.93
N GLY A 169 6.06 18.09 3.29
CA GLY A 169 6.91 16.94 3.48
C GLY A 169 8.17 17.02 2.61
N PHE A 170 9.31 16.61 3.18
CA PHE A 170 10.57 16.49 2.47
C PHE A 170 11.25 15.18 2.84
N THR A 171 11.78 14.48 1.85
CA THR A 171 12.69 13.35 2.08
C THR A 171 13.98 13.82 2.78
N ALA A 172 14.74 12.89 3.32
CA ALA A 172 16.01 13.25 3.99
C ALA A 172 17.00 13.94 3.04
N ALA A 173 16.97 13.61 1.74
CA ALA A 173 17.82 14.23 0.72
C ALA A 173 17.35 15.65 0.39
N GLU A 174 16.06 15.82 0.12
CA GLU A 174 15.46 17.11 -0.20
C GLU A 174 15.54 18.10 0.97
N PHE A 175 15.42 17.58 2.21
CA PHE A 175 15.48 18.45 3.39
C PHE A 175 16.81 19.18 3.54
N LYS A 176 17.94 18.62 3.07
CA LYS A 176 19.23 19.32 3.09
C LYS A 176 19.21 20.61 2.27
N ALA A 177 18.55 20.58 1.12
CA ALA A 177 18.36 21.77 0.28
C ALA A 177 17.30 22.71 0.88
N ALA A 178 16.14 22.15 1.30
CA ALA A 178 15.06 22.90 1.91
C ALA A 178 15.48 23.64 3.21
N GLN A 179 16.38 23.04 3.99
CA GLN A 179 16.91 23.67 5.19
C GLN A 179 17.68 24.97 4.89
N ALA A 180 18.42 25.00 3.77
CA ALA A 180 19.11 26.22 3.32
C ALA A 180 18.12 27.32 2.93
N ASP A 181 16.92 26.93 2.45
CA ASP A 181 15.84 27.85 2.11
C ASP A 181 14.98 28.27 3.32
N GLY A 182 15.35 27.84 4.53
CA GLY A 182 14.68 28.24 5.76
C GLY A 182 13.51 27.34 6.20
N TRP A 183 13.37 26.12 5.62
CA TRP A 183 12.41 25.14 6.11
C TRP A 183 12.90 24.50 7.39
N GLU A 184 12.03 24.45 8.42
CA GLU A 184 12.32 23.82 9.70
C GLU A 184 11.49 22.54 9.88
N LYS A 185 12.12 21.47 10.40
CA LYS A 185 11.40 20.25 10.77
C LYS A 185 10.45 20.49 11.91
N GLN A 186 9.25 20.00 11.81
CA GLN A 186 8.32 19.94 12.92
C GLN A 186 8.55 18.70 13.77
N TYR A 187 8.43 18.87 15.07
CA TYR A 187 8.46 17.80 16.06
C TYR A 187 7.20 17.86 16.92
N PRO A 188 6.72 16.72 17.39
CA PRO A 188 5.58 16.70 18.30
C PRO A 188 6.02 17.12 19.70
N TYR A 189 5.29 18.06 20.25
CA TYR A 189 5.41 18.50 21.63
C TYR A 189 4.11 18.27 22.36
N LYS A 190 4.21 17.93 23.65
CA LYS A 190 3.02 17.76 24.50
C LYS A 190 2.65 19.10 25.10
N VAL A 191 1.48 19.61 24.71
CA VAL A 191 0.91 20.85 25.27
C VAL A 191 -0.35 20.47 26.05
N GLY A 192 -0.23 20.37 27.37
CA GLY A 192 -1.28 19.85 28.23
C GLY A 192 -1.60 18.37 27.90
N ARG A 193 -2.84 18.09 27.44
CA ARG A 193 -3.28 16.76 27.03
C ARG A 193 -3.19 16.51 25.50
N LYS A 194 -2.79 17.53 24.72
CA LYS A 194 -2.74 17.45 23.25
C LYS A 194 -1.29 17.32 22.78
N LYS A 195 -1.11 16.63 21.65
CA LYS A 195 0.12 16.66 20.88
C LYS A 195 -0.01 17.76 19.83
N VAL A 196 0.99 18.64 19.73
CA VAL A 196 1.05 19.72 18.75
C VAL A 196 2.37 19.60 18.02
N TYR A 197 2.33 19.69 16.69
CA TYR A 197 3.54 19.67 15.85
C TYR A 197 3.99 21.10 15.65
N MET A 198 5.26 21.37 15.92
CA MET A 198 5.85 22.69 15.74
C MET A 198 7.37 22.59 15.52
N PRO A 199 8.00 23.58 14.90
CA PRO A 199 9.46 23.63 14.78
C PRO A 199 10.12 23.93 16.13
N PRO A 200 11.40 23.55 16.32
CA PRO A 200 12.14 23.85 17.55
C PRO A 200 12.17 25.33 17.91
N SER A 201 12.29 26.22 16.91
CA SER A 201 12.27 27.67 17.07
C SER A 201 10.99 28.19 17.72
N GLU A 202 9.84 27.57 17.43
CA GLU A 202 8.57 27.91 18.05
C GLU A 202 8.41 27.26 19.44
N ALA A 203 8.85 26.00 19.59
CA ALA A 203 8.84 25.30 20.87
C ALA A 203 9.70 25.99 21.92
N GLU A 204 10.82 26.59 21.53
CA GLU A 204 11.67 27.42 22.39
C GLU A 204 10.92 28.65 22.92
N LYS A 205 10.21 29.34 22.03
CA LYS A 205 9.38 30.50 22.42
C LYS A 205 8.29 30.15 23.41
N GLN A 206 7.77 28.91 23.34
CA GLN A 206 6.71 28.43 24.24
C GLN A 206 7.23 27.72 25.50
N SER A 207 8.55 27.65 25.73
CA SER A 207 9.21 26.97 26.88
C SER A 207 8.81 25.48 27.03
N LEU A 208 8.60 24.78 25.91
CA LEU A 208 8.07 23.41 25.88
C LEU A 208 9.14 22.33 25.76
N PHE A 209 10.37 22.55 26.21
CA PHE A 209 11.55 21.70 25.98
C PHE A 209 11.54 20.31 26.65
N SER A 210 10.55 19.93 27.47
CA SER A 210 10.71 18.75 28.34
C SER A 210 10.29 17.37 27.77
N SER A 211 9.77 17.29 26.54
CA SER A 211 9.36 15.98 25.99
C SER A 211 9.49 15.94 24.47
N LYS A 212 10.70 15.71 23.97
CA LYS A 212 10.95 15.54 22.52
C LYS A 212 10.66 14.10 22.12
N MET A 213 9.55 13.85 21.43
CA MET A 213 9.31 12.59 20.72
C MET A 213 9.64 12.77 19.24
N LEU A 214 10.47 11.89 18.69
CA LEU A 214 10.74 11.83 17.25
C LEU A 214 9.65 11.03 16.55
N PHE A 215 8.90 11.67 15.66
CA PHE A 215 7.94 11.00 14.79
C PHE A 215 8.45 11.01 13.34
N THR A 216 8.18 9.94 12.66
CA THR A 216 8.45 9.83 11.23
C THR A 216 7.10 9.76 10.52
N SER A 217 6.79 10.74 9.67
CA SER A 217 5.63 10.66 8.78
C SER A 217 5.99 9.87 7.53
N CYS A 218 5.07 9.07 7.06
CA CYS A 218 5.23 8.27 5.85
C CYS A 218 4.12 8.60 4.86
N TYR A 219 4.49 8.90 3.63
CA TYR A 219 3.55 9.11 2.51
C TYR A 219 3.35 7.81 1.76
N ILE A 220 2.10 7.42 1.54
CA ILE A 220 1.75 6.23 0.77
C ILE A 220 0.63 6.63 -0.20
N SER A 221 0.93 6.66 -1.50
CA SER A 221 -0.01 6.86 -2.60
C SER A 221 -1.13 7.90 -2.33
N GLY A 222 -0.76 9.16 -2.20
CA GLY A 222 -1.72 10.28 -2.11
C GLY A 222 -2.35 10.54 -0.75
N SER A 223 -1.98 9.81 0.30
CA SER A 223 -2.51 10.00 1.65
C SER A 223 -1.42 10.05 2.70
N TRP A 224 -1.49 11.00 3.61
CA TRP A 224 -0.56 11.14 4.73
C TRP A 224 -0.92 10.18 5.87
N PHE A 225 0.03 9.35 6.28
CA PHE A 225 -0.09 8.50 7.46
C PHE A 225 1.05 8.81 8.44
N PHE A 226 0.70 8.99 9.70
CA PHE A 226 1.66 9.22 10.77
C PHE A 226 1.97 7.92 11.51
N LEU A 227 3.24 7.58 11.60
CA LEU A 227 3.71 6.41 12.37
C LEU A 227 4.33 6.91 13.68
N GLU A 228 3.74 6.54 14.80
CA GLU A 228 4.30 6.81 16.12
C GLU A 228 5.39 5.77 16.45
N THR A 229 6.64 6.19 16.55
CA THR A 229 7.72 5.34 17.05
C THR A 229 8.08 5.80 18.45
N VAL A 230 7.67 5.04 19.45
CA VAL A 230 8.08 5.25 20.84
C VAL A 230 9.45 4.62 21.01
N CYS A 231 10.49 5.44 21.17
CA CYS A 231 11.79 4.99 21.67
C CYS A 231 11.80 5.09 23.17
N ALA A 232 11.42 4.04 23.86
CA ALA A 232 11.86 3.63 25.19
C ALA A 232 11.26 2.27 25.51
N GLY A 233 12.09 1.31 25.79
CA GLY A 233 11.89 -0.03 26.32
C GLY A 233 10.44 -0.49 26.49
N ASP A 234 10.15 -1.59 25.81
CA ASP A 234 8.94 -2.41 25.96
C ASP A 234 7.66 -1.92 25.25
N PHE A 235 7.27 -2.76 24.26
CA PHE A 235 6.02 -2.78 23.50
C PHE A 235 5.82 -1.75 22.36
N LEU A 236 6.13 -2.25 21.16
CA LEU A 236 5.68 -1.67 19.89
C LEU A 236 4.17 -1.92 19.68
N SER A 237 3.35 -0.92 19.94
CA SER A 237 2.00 -0.85 19.36
C SER A 237 1.95 0.28 18.33
N ALA A 238 1.89 -0.08 17.05
CA ALA A 238 1.69 0.89 15.98
C ALA A 238 0.20 1.13 15.78
N GLY A 239 -0.27 2.33 16.12
CA GLY A 239 -1.62 2.80 15.77
C GLY A 239 -1.57 3.60 14.48
N LEU A 240 -2.39 3.23 13.50
CA LEU A 240 -2.58 3.95 12.25
C LEU A 240 -3.75 4.93 12.43
N PHE A 241 -3.50 6.22 12.31
CA PHE A 241 -4.56 7.22 12.24
C PHE A 241 -4.56 7.88 10.86
N ALA A 242 -5.71 7.84 10.20
CA ALA A 242 -5.95 8.62 9.00
C ALA A 242 -6.46 10.00 9.41
N ALA A 243 -5.82 11.06 8.93
CA ALA A 243 -6.39 12.40 9.01
C ALA A 243 -7.23 12.66 7.76
N SER A 244 -8.49 12.97 7.98
CA SER A 244 -9.43 13.47 6.97
C SER A 244 -9.19 14.95 6.71
#